data_60318c286049bf1840c901ef398849e3
#
_entry.id   60318c286049bf1840c901ef398849e3
#
_cell.length_a   1.000
_cell.length_b   1.000
_cell.length_c   1.000
_cell.angle_alpha   90.00
_cell.angle_beta   90.00
_cell.angle_gamma   90.00
#
_symmetry.space_group_name_H-M   'P 1'
#
loop_
_entity.id
_entity.type
_entity.pdbx_description
1 polymer ?
#
loop_
_entity_poly.entity_id
_entity_poly.type
_entity_poly.pdbx_seq_one_letter_code
_entity_poly.pdbx_strand_id
1 'polypeptide(L)'
;MLTRVATAEAATDELFRSMRALSGAPWELLRNSPDRLGRLATFLPSNNLLYSYVLFGVIPSLYTDEVRIRPSARVAPAAMAVHEILGPQLRGLGAGRIIMAPTSQREFLADCARSDAVVFTGQPDNGEAVAAHLPEDALLLTFGSGPNPLVVGPEADPEAVTPTVLDARLYNSGQDCLCTDIVLVHRSLVGEVVPRLADALSGIRVGDRRDPGTRVAPLVYPDAVEDAAGFLAEHRAFTVRGGSVDAARHVVEPTLLHLPWQDAFHPPEFFSPVVCVMEYDDPGQLTSWLTSPEETARGMYVQVFGEPAFAGAARIGTSVVCHERITFDAEDGNRPFGGYGPRAGSVRRRGTATGRPLLLSAEAGTRTGP
;
A
#
# COMPACT_ATOMS: atom_id res chain seq x y z
N MET A 1 -14.77 -15.57 1.89
CA MET A 1 -14.77 -14.84 0.60
C MET A 1 -13.46 -14.09 0.43
N LEU A 2 -13.10 -13.16 1.30
CA LEU A 2 -11.83 -12.41 1.25
C LEU A 2 -10.61 -13.33 1.27
N THR A 3 -10.69 -14.44 1.98
CA THR A 3 -9.63 -15.46 2.00
C THR A 3 -9.38 -16.17 0.67
N ARG A 4 -10.06 -15.79 -0.42
CA ARG A 4 -9.65 -16.18 -1.78
C ARG A 4 -8.43 -15.39 -2.26
N VAL A 5 -8.19 -14.22 -1.69
CA VAL A 5 -7.16 -13.27 -2.14
C VAL A 5 -6.24 -12.77 -1.01
N ALA A 6 -6.64 -12.95 0.25
CA ALA A 6 -5.91 -12.53 1.43
C ALA A 6 -5.76 -13.68 2.44
N THR A 7 -4.75 -13.62 3.32
CA THR A 7 -4.66 -14.52 4.47
C THR A 7 -5.84 -14.31 5.42
N ALA A 8 -6.16 -15.27 6.27
CA ALA A 8 -7.26 -15.17 7.22
C ALA A 8 -7.09 -13.98 8.17
N GLU A 9 -5.86 -13.72 8.61
CA GLU A 9 -5.50 -12.57 9.42
C GLU A 9 -5.76 -11.25 8.69
N ALA A 10 -5.20 -11.08 7.49
CA ALA A 10 -5.39 -9.87 6.70
C ALA A 10 -6.86 -9.65 6.30
N ALA A 11 -7.60 -10.71 5.99
CA ALA A 11 -9.03 -10.63 5.70
C ALA A 11 -9.85 -10.16 6.91
N THR A 12 -9.43 -10.54 8.13
CA THR A 12 -10.07 -10.11 9.37
C THR A 12 -9.74 -8.63 9.67
N ASP A 13 -8.48 -8.24 9.53
CA ASP A 13 -8.05 -6.85 9.69
C ASP A 13 -8.73 -5.94 8.67
N GLU A 14 -8.80 -6.35 7.40
CA GLU A 14 -9.50 -5.62 6.34
C GLU A 14 -10.98 -5.37 6.68
N LEU A 15 -11.66 -6.33 7.32
CA LEU A 15 -13.02 -6.14 7.81
C LEU A 15 -13.08 -5.06 8.90
N PHE A 16 -12.18 -5.11 9.90
CA PHE A 16 -12.14 -4.11 10.97
C PHE A 16 -11.80 -2.71 10.45
N ARG A 17 -10.83 -2.57 9.53
CA ARG A 17 -10.50 -1.29 8.88
C ARG A 17 -11.69 -0.75 8.11
N SER A 18 -12.39 -1.60 7.36
CA SER A 18 -13.61 -1.23 6.64
C SER A 18 -14.70 -0.70 7.56
N MET A 19 -14.94 -1.36 8.70
CA MET A 19 -15.90 -0.91 9.69
C MET A 19 -15.49 0.43 10.33
N ARG A 20 -14.20 0.61 10.65
CA ARG A 20 -13.68 1.88 11.17
C ARG A 20 -13.86 3.02 10.17
N ALA A 21 -13.49 2.81 8.91
CA ALA A 21 -13.65 3.80 7.84
C ALA A 21 -15.11 4.20 7.64
N LEU A 22 -16.04 3.25 7.63
CA LEU A 22 -17.48 3.53 7.56
C LEU A 22 -17.97 4.32 8.77
N SER A 23 -17.51 3.99 9.97
CA SER A 23 -17.88 4.72 11.19
C SER A 23 -17.30 6.14 11.20
N GLY A 24 -16.13 6.38 10.62
CA GLY A 24 -15.49 7.68 10.48
C GLY A 24 -16.03 8.54 9.34
N ALA A 25 -16.70 7.95 8.36
CA ALA A 25 -17.15 8.64 7.15
C ALA A 25 -18.00 9.90 7.41
N PRO A 26 -18.95 9.94 8.36
CA PRO A 26 -19.70 11.17 8.64
C PRO A 26 -18.78 12.35 9.06
N TRP A 27 -17.75 12.07 9.85
CA TRP A 27 -16.79 13.10 10.28
C TRP A 27 -15.84 13.52 9.15
N GLU A 28 -15.45 12.58 8.28
CA GLU A 28 -14.69 12.86 7.07
C GLU A 28 -15.45 13.82 6.15
N LEU A 29 -16.71 13.51 5.85
CA LEU A 29 -17.55 14.33 4.98
C LEU A 29 -17.87 15.70 5.57
N LEU A 30 -18.12 15.75 6.88
CA LEU A 30 -18.34 17.03 7.57
C LEU A 30 -17.09 17.93 7.50
N ARG A 31 -15.89 17.35 7.67
CA ARG A 31 -14.63 18.09 7.64
C ARG A 31 -14.29 18.61 6.25
N ASN A 32 -14.43 17.75 5.24
CA ASN A 32 -13.95 18.04 3.89
C ASN A 32 -15.01 18.70 3.02
N SER A 33 -16.30 18.57 3.38
CA SER A 33 -17.44 19.13 2.64
C SER A 33 -17.30 18.92 1.12
N PRO A 34 -17.17 17.65 0.64
CA PRO A 34 -16.92 17.39 -0.77
C PRO A 34 -18.08 17.90 -1.63
N ASP A 35 -17.74 18.47 -2.78
CA ASP A 35 -18.74 18.80 -3.80
C ASP A 35 -19.39 17.50 -4.31
N ARG A 36 -20.67 17.60 -4.67
CA ARG A 36 -21.36 16.45 -5.28
C ARG A 36 -20.79 16.17 -6.66
N LEU A 37 -20.41 14.91 -6.89
CA LEU A 37 -19.95 14.41 -8.18
C LEU A 37 -21.12 13.73 -8.92
N GLY A 38 -21.22 13.92 -10.21
CA GLY A 38 -22.14 13.17 -11.05
C GLY A 38 -21.67 11.72 -11.23
N ARG A 39 -20.39 11.54 -11.55
CA ARG A 39 -19.80 10.21 -11.76
C ARG A 39 -18.38 10.10 -11.23
N LEU A 40 -18.11 8.99 -10.57
CA LEU A 40 -16.78 8.53 -10.16
C LEU A 40 -16.46 7.20 -10.86
N ALA A 41 -15.27 7.07 -11.45
CA ALA A 41 -14.73 5.80 -11.94
C ALA A 41 -13.58 5.33 -11.05
N THR A 42 -13.60 4.06 -10.62
CA THR A 42 -12.61 3.49 -9.70
C THR A 42 -12.01 2.22 -10.25
N PHE A 43 -10.67 2.14 -10.29
CA PHE A 43 -9.93 0.91 -10.49
C PHE A 43 -9.63 0.29 -9.12
N LEU A 44 -10.18 -0.88 -8.86
CA LEU A 44 -9.98 -1.60 -7.59
C LEU A 44 -8.71 -2.45 -7.67
N PRO A 45 -7.82 -2.40 -6.65
CA PRO A 45 -6.62 -3.24 -6.61
C PRO A 45 -6.95 -4.72 -6.39
N SER A 46 -5.94 -5.59 -6.48
CA SER A 46 -6.09 -7.03 -6.22
C SER A 46 -5.88 -7.39 -4.74
N ASN A 47 -5.29 -6.52 -3.96
CA ASN A 47 -5.17 -6.61 -2.50
C ASN A 47 -6.16 -5.65 -1.83
N ASN A 48 -6.44 -5.82 -0.53
CA ASN A 48 -7.35 -4.95 0.25
C ASN A 48 -8.72 -4.74 -0.42
N LEU A 49 -9.33 -5.83 -0.87
CA LEU A 49 -10.49 -5.79 -1.75
C LEU A 49 -11.72 -5.12 -1.13
N LEU A 50 -12.07 -5.51 0.11
CA LEU A 50 -13.21 -4.94 0.83
C LEU A 50 -12.91 -3.51 1.28
N TYR A 51 -11.71 -3.29 1.81
CA TYR A 51 -11.31 -1.99 2.30
C TYR A 51 -11.29 -0.94 1.17
N SER A 52 -10.69 -1.28 0.03
CA SER A 52 -10.71 -0.41 -1.15
C SER A 52 -12.12 -0.21 -1.71
N TYR A 53 -12.98 -1.25 -1.66
CA TYR A 53 -14.39 -1.11 -2.05
C TYR A 53 -15.12 -0.12 -1.13
N VAL A 54 -14.82 -0.11 0.17
CA VAL A 54 -15.37 0.87 1.12
C VAL A 54 -14.83 2.27 0.85
N LEU A 55 -13.51 2.43 0.74
CA LEU A 55 -12.87 3.74 0.59
C LEU A 55 -13.19 4.42 -0.75
N PHE A 56 -13.22 3.64 -1.84
CA PHE A 56 -13.35 4.17 -3.20
C PHE A 56 -14.70 3.85 -3.87
N GLY A 57 -15.58 3.18 -3.15
CA GLY A 57 -16.93 2.85 -3.61
C GLY A 57 -18.00 3.34 -2.65
N VAL A 58 -18.04 2.79 -1.43
CA VAL A 58 -19.15 3.03 -0.48
C VAL A 58 -19.12 4.47 0.05
N ILE A 59 -18.01 4.93 0.61
CA ILE A 59 -17.90 6.29 1.15
C ILE A 59 -18.14 7.35 0.06
N PRO A 60 -17.52 7.26 -1.13
CA PRO A 60 -17.81 8.20 -2.20
C PRO A 60 -19.25 8.18 -2.70
N SER A 61 -19.95 7.06 -2.62
CA SER A 61 -21.37 7.02 -3.02
C SER A 61 -22.29 7.94 -2.19
N LEU A 62 -21.82 8.42 -1.02
CA LEU A 62 -22.56 9.37 -0.19
C LEU A 62 -22.59 10.79 -0.79
N TYR A 63 -21.63 11.12 -1.66
CA TYR A 63 -21.53 12.44 -2.34
C TYR A 63 -21.39 12.33 -3.87
N THR A 64 -21.69 11.15 -4.44
CA THR A 64 -21.61 10.89 -5.89
C THR A 64 -22.92 10.27 -6.37
N ASP A 65 -23.42 10.65 -7.56
CA ASP A 65 -24.64 10.06 -8.10
C ASP A 65 -24.43 8.62 -8.60
N GLU A 66 -23.27 8.38 -9.23
CA GLU A 66 -22.91 7.07 -9.77
C GLU A 66 -21.41 6.78 -9.54
N VAL A 67 -21.10 5.66 -8.88
CA VAL A 67 -19.75 5.13 -8.72
C VAL A 67 -19.61 3.87 -9.57
N ARG A 68 -18.74 3.90 -10.57
CA ARG A 68 -18.42 2.74 -11.42
C ARG A 68 -17.10 2.14 -10.97
N ILE A 69 -17.12 0.85 -10.66
CA ILE A 69 -15.96 0.15 -10.10
C ILE A 69 -15.51 -0.95 -11.06
N ARG A 70 -14.29 -0.88 -11.50
CA ARG A 70 -13.62 -1.93 -12.26
C ARG A 70 -12.68 -2.72 -11.34
N PRO A 71 -13.03 -3.95 -10.96
CA PRO A 71 -12.09 -4.82 -10.26
C PRO A 71 -10.99 -5.30 -11.20
N SER A 72 -9.80 -5.58 -10.67
CA SER A 72 -8.79 -6.34 -11.40
C SER A 72 -9.36 -7.70 -11.83
N ALA A 73 -9.03 -8.18 -13.01
CA ALA A 73 -9.50 -9.47 -13.53
C ALA A 73 -9.19 -10.64 -12.58
N ARG A 74 -8.04 -10.57 -11.87
CA ARG A 74 -7.60 -11.59 -10.90
C ARG A 74 -8.58 -11.77 -9.74
N VAL A 75 -9.23 -10.70 -9.29
CA VAL A 75 -10.10 -10.69 -8.11
C VAL A 75 -11.57 -10.38 -8.44
N ALA A 76 -11.91 -10.23 -9.71
CA ALA A 76 -13.26 -9.88 -10.12
C ALA A 76 -14.37 -10.78 -9.51
N PRO A 77 -14.21 -12.11 -9.44
CA PRO A 77 -15.22 -12.95 -8.80
C PRO A 77 -15.41 -12.67 -7.31
N ALA A 78 -14.33 -12.33 -6.59
CA ALA A 78 -14.41 -11.98 -5.17
C ALA A 78 -15.02 -10.59 -4.98
N ALA A 79 -14.66 -9.62 -5.84
CA ALA A 79 -15.20 -8.27 -5.82
C ALA A 79 -16.70 -8.24 -6.12
N MET A 80 -17.15 -9.02 -7.13
CA MET A 80 -18.56 -9.16 -7.44
C MET A 80 -19.34 -9.74 -6.27
N ALA A 81 -18.79 -10.76 -5.61
CA ALA A 81 -19.44 -11.36 -4.45
C ALA A 81 -19.50 -10.42 -3.22
N VAL A 82 -18.51 -9.55 -3.01
CA VAL A 82 -18.57 -8.47 -2.01
C VAL A 82 -19.71 -7.51 -2.35
N HIS A 83 -19.81 -7.09 -3.62
CA HIS A 83 -20.86 -6.19 -4.07
C HIS A 83 -22.27 -6.81 -3.95
N GLU A 84 -22.44 -8.10 -4.27
CA GLU A 84 -23.70 -8.82 -4.11
C GLU A 84 -24.20 -8.84 -2.67
N ILE A 85 -23.30 -8.90 -1.70
CA ILE A 85 -23.63 -8.87 -0.27
C ILE A 85 -23.98 -7.45 0.19
N LEU A 86 -23.15 -6.47 -0.16
CA LEU A 86 -23.25 -5.11 0.37
C LEU A 86 -24.19 -4.22 -0.42
N GLY A 87 -24.27 -4.38 -1.73
CA GLY A 87 -25.06 -3.53 -2.62
C GLY A 87 -26.54 -3.40 -2.26
N PRO A 88 -27.26 -4.49 -1.89
CA PRO A 88 -28.63 -4.41 -1.41
C PRO A 88 -28.81 -3.52 -0.17
N GLN A 89 -27.86 -3.56 0.76
CA GLN A 89 -27.90 -2.79 2.00
C GLN A 89 -27.68 -1.29 1.72
N LEU A 90 -26.81 -0.96 0.78
CA LEU A 90 -26.46 0.42 0.43
C LEU A 90 -27.61 1.17 -0.26
N ARG A 91 -28.44 0.47 -1.05
CA ARG A 91 -29.58 1.07 -1.74
C ARG A 91 -30.60 1.74 -0.81
N GLY A 92 -30.69 1.30 0.44
CA GLY A 92 -31.60 1.86 1.46
C GLY A 92 -31.07 3.13 2.16
N LEU A 93 -29.83 3.51 1.95
CA LEU A 93 -29.16 4.58 2.69
C LEU A 93 -29.14 5.94 1.98
N GLY A 94 -29.84 6.09 0.86
CA GLY A 94 -29.83 7.34 0.07
C GLY A 94 -28.48 7.63 -0.61
N ALA A 95 -27.59 6.64 -0.65
CA ALA A 95 -26.31 6.70 -1.35
C ALA A 95 -26.53 6.66 -2.88
N GLY A 96 -25.58 7.19 -3.62
CA GLY A 96 -25.53 7.05 -5.07
C GLY A 96 -25.36 5.61 -5.52
N ARG A 97 -25.58 5.37 -6.79
CA ARG A 97 -25.58 4.02 -7.36
C ARG A 97 -24.17 3.48 -7.55
N ILE A 98 -23.85 2.35 -6.95
CA ILE A 98 -22.58 1.64 -7.19
C ILE A 98 -22.81 0.58 -8.28
N ILE A 99 -21.97 0.59 -9.31
CA ILE A 99 -22.03 -0.31 -10.46
C ILE A 99 -20.67 -1.02 -10.60
N MET A 100 -20.71 -2.35 -10.51
CA MET A 100 -19.53 -3.16 -10.84
C MET A 100 -19.42 -3.33 -12.35
N ALA A 101 -18.25 -3.02 -12.89
CA ALA A 101 -17.92 -3.10 -14.30
C ALA A 101 -16.72 -4.03 -14.54
N PRO A 102 -16.91 -5.37 -14.53
CA PRO A 102 -15.83 -6.34 -14.72
C PRO A 102 -15.42 -6.42 -16.20
N THR A 103 -15.03 -5.29 -16.77
CA THR A 103 -14.60 -5.10 -18.15
C THR A 103 -13.08 -5.05 -18.27
N SER A 104 -12.55 -5.09 -19.48
CA SER A 104 -11.15 -4.84 -19.73
C SER A 104 -10.78 -3.39 -19.34
N GLN A 105 -9.49 -3.14 -19.07
CA GLN A 105 -9.03 -1.77 -18.78
C GLN A 105 -9.35 -0.83 -19.93
N ARG A 106 -9.13 -1.26 -21.17
CA ARG A 106 -9.40 -0.47 -22.37
C ARG A 106 -10.88 -0.05 -22.51
N GLU A 107 -11.80 -0.95 -22.22
CA GLU A 107 -13.23 -0.65 -22.24
C GLU A 107 -13.62 0.32 -21.13
N PHE A 108 -13.04 0.17 -19.94
CA PHE A 108 -13.33 1.03 -18.79
C PHE A 108 -12.82 2.46 -18.97
N LEU A 109 -11.82 2.70 -19.82
CA LEU A 109 -11.36 4.07 -20.14
C LEU A 109 -12.47 4.95 -20.72
N ALA A 110 -13.44 4.36 -21.41
CA ALA A 110 -14.60 5.12 -21.89
C ALA A 110 -15.53 5.57 -20.74
N ASP A 111 -15.58 4.85 -19.64
CA ASP A 111 -16.28 5.29 -18.43
C ASP A 111 -15.48 6.37 -17.70
N CYS A 112 -14.15 6.22 -17.61
CA CYS A 112 -13.26 7.22 -17.01
C CYS A 112 -13.37 8.57 -17.73
N ALA A 113 -13.38 8.59 -19.07
CA ALA A 113 -13.50 9.82 -19.87
C ALA A 113 -14.82 10.59 -19.67
N ARG A 114 -15.84 9.94 -19.08
CA ARG A 114 -17.15 10.54 -18.78
C ARG A 114 -17.36 10.81 -17.29
N SER A 115 -16.31 10.64 -16.47
CA SER A 115 -16.39 10.79 -15.03
C SER A 115 -15.82 12.13 -14.57
N ASP A 116 -16.40 12.74 -13.54
CA ASP A 116 -15.88 13.95 -12.91
C ASP A 116 -14.58 13.68 -12.14
N ALA A 117 -14.47 12.46 -11.61
CA ALA A 117 -13.28 12.02 -10.91
C ALA A 117 -12.96 10.56 -11.25
N VAL A 118 -11.67 10.24 -11.22
CA VAL A 118 -11.15 8.88 -11.41
C VAL A 118 -10.22 8.56 -10.25
N VAL A 119 -10.38 7.38 -9.66
CA VAL A 119 -9.45 6.79 -8.71
C VAL A 119 -8.73 5.62 -9.37
N PHE A 120 -7.43 5.71 -9.45
CA PHE A 120 -6.56 4.64 -9.93
C PHE A 120 -5.69 4.13 -8.79
N THR A 121 -5.68 2.81 -8.58
CA THR A 121 -4.79 2.16 -7.60
C THR A 121 -3.91 1.16 -8.33
N GLY A 122 -2.60 1.31 -8.25
CA GLY A 122 -1.63 0.42 -8.92
C GLY A 122 -0.35 1.12 -9.37
N GLN A 123 0.37 0.48 -10.26
CA GLN A 123 1.66 0.99 -10.75
C GLN A 123 1.52 2.38 -11.40
N PRO A 124 2.43 3.33 -11.09
CA PRO A 124 2.36 4.72 -11.55
C PRO A 124 2.26 4.85 -13.07
N ASP A 125 3.00 4.04 -13.82
CA ASP A 125 3.02 4.10 -15.29
C ASP A 125 1.65 3.73 -15.90
N ASN A 126 0.91 2.82 -15.26
CA ASN A 126 -0.48 2.52 -15.64
C ASN A 126 -1.43 3.69 -15.29
N GLY A 127 -1.15 4.42 -14.21
CA GLY A 127 -1.87 5.64 -13.85
C GLY A 127 -1.69 6.74 -14.91
N GLU A 128 -0.48 6.93 -15.41
CA GLU A 128 -0.20 7.85 -16.52
C GLU A 128 -0.91 7.44 -17.82
N ALA A 129 -0.94 6.13 -18.12
CA ALA A 129 -1.70 5.62 -19.26
C ALA A 129 -3.21 5.89 -19.14
N VAL A 130 -3.77 5.84 -17.93
CA VAL A 130 -5.17 6.25 -17.69
C VAL A 130 -5.32 7.76 -17.89
N ALA A 131 -4.42 8.57 -17.32
CA ALA A 131 -4.43 10.01 -17.41
C ALA A 131 -4.48 10.52 -18.86
N ALA A 132 -3.77 9.85 -19.78
CA ALA A 132 -3.73 10.20 -21.20
C ALA A 132 -5.10 10.09 -21.92
N HIS A 133 -6.08 9.42 -21.31
CA HIS A 133 -7.42 9.24 -21.87
C HIS A 133 -8.49 10.10 -21.18
N LEU A 134 -8.09 10.90 -20.19
CA LEU A 134 -9.04 11.73 -19.44
C LEU A 134 -9.14 13.14 -20.02
N PRO A 135 -10.32 13.79 -19.89
CA PRO A 135 -10.44 15.22 -20.12
C PRO A 135 -9.48 16.01 -19.20
N GLU A 136 -9.03 17.15 -19.66
CA GLU A 136 -8.07 17.99 -18.92
C GLU A 136 -8.61 18.46 -17.56
N ASP A 137 -9.93 18.67 -17.45
CA ASP A 137 -10.62 19.11 -16.26
C ASP A 137 -11.00 17.96 -15.30
N ALA A 138 -10.85 16.70 -15.71
CA ALA A 138 -11.12 15.54 -14.85
C ALA A 138 -10.15 15.49 -13.68
N LEU A 139 -10.68 15.14 -12.51
CA LEU A 139 -9.89 14.87 -11.33
C LEU A 139 -9.38 13.42 -11.37
N LEU A 140 -8.06 13.23 -11.37
CA LEU A 140 -7.48 11.90 -11.21
C LEU A 140 -6.68 11.82 -9.92
N LEU A 141 -7.03 10.84 -9.07
CA LEU A 141 -6.21 10.42 -7.92
C LEU A 141 -5.53 9.11 -8.29
N THR A 142 -4.19 9.11 -8.22
CA THR A 142 -3.38 7.91 -8.41
C THR A 142 -2.81 7.48 -7.06
N PHE A 143 -3.23 6.32 -6.56
CA PHE A 143 -2.68 5.66 -5.40
C PHE A 143 -1.67 4.62 -5.88
N GLY A 144 -0.41 4.99 -5.81
CA GLY A 144 0.72 4.11 -6.08
C GLY A 144 1.18 3.39 -4.79
N SER A 145 2.46 3.18 -4.71
CA SER A 145 3.11 2.52 -3.58
C SER A 145 4.52 3.05 -3.38
N GLY A 146 5.15 2.63 -2.31
CA GLY A 146 6.52 3.00 -1.99
C GLY A 146 7.17 1.96 -1.09
N PRO A 147 8.50 1.97 -0.94
CA PRO A 147 9.23 0.94 -0.20
C PRO A 147 9.03 1.01 1.33
N ASN A 148 8.43 2.08 1.84
CA ASN A 148 8.15 2.31 3.26
C ASN A 148 9.31 1.88 4.18
N PRO A 149 10.50 2.47 4.08
CA PRO A 149 11.65 2.08 4.87
C PRO A 149 11.34 2.05 6.36
N LEU A 150 11.88 1.06 7.07
CA LEU A 150 11.82 0.98 8.52
C LEU A 150 13.23 1.19 9.06
N VAL A 151 13.43 2.26 9.83
CA VAL A 151 14.69 2.63 10.46
C VAL A 151 14.71 2.09 11.89
N VAL A 152 15.75 1.33 12.21
CA VAL A 152 16.06 0.83 13.55
C VAL A 152 17.32 1.55 14.04
N GLY A 153 17.11 2.61 14.80
CA GLY A 153 18.18 3.46 15.35
C GLY A 153 18.88 2.85 16.56
N PRO A 154 19.98 3.48 17.04
CA PRO A 154 20.80 2.93 18.11
C PRO A 154 20.09 2.83 19.47
N GLU A 155 18.97 3.51 19.66
CA GLU A 155 18.19 3.49 20.91
C GLU A 155 16.99 2.52 20.84
N ALA A 156 16.78 1.82 19.71
CA ALA A 156 15.72 0.85 19.57
C ALA A 156 15.98 -0.40 20.42
N ASP A 157 14.91 -1.00 20.93
CA ASP A 157 14.97 -2.31 21.58
C ASP A 157 14.91 -3.44 20.54
N PRO A 158 15.98 -4.24 20.35
CA PRO A 158 15.99 -5.34 19.38
C PRO A 158 14.91 -6.40 19.65
N GLU A 159 14.50 -6.61 20.91
CA GLU A 159 13.45 -7.57 21.25
C GLU A 159 12.08 -7.08 20.79
N ALA A 160 11.78 -5.81 21.00
CA ALA A 160 10.51 -5.20 20.59
C ALA A 160 10.43 -4.95 19.10
N VAL A 161 11.53 -4.56 18.43
CA VAL A 161 11.53 -4.21 17.01
C VAL A 161 11.44 -5.44 16.10
N THR A 162 11.93 -6.59 16.51
CA THR A 162 11.92 -7.82 15.70
C THR A 162 10.52 -8.24 15.25
N PRO A 163 9.53 -8.45 16.16
CA PRO A 163 8.16 -8.74 15.73
C PRO A 163 7.54 -7.61 14.91
N THR A 164 7.86 -6.36 15.23
CA THR A 164 7.39 -5.18 14.51
C THR A 164 7.83 -5.19 13.03
N VAL A 165 9.09 -5.53 12.73
CA VAL A 165 9.59 -5.70 11.37
C VAL A 165 8.83 -6.79 10.62
N LEU A 166 8.56 -7.93 11.28
CA LEU A 166 7.81 -9.03 10.67
C LEU A 166 6.35 -8.64 10.40
N ASP A 167 5.71 -7.91 11.30
CA ASP A 167 4.35 -7.41 11.12
C ASP A 167 4.30 -6.39 9.97
N ALA A 168 5.27 -5.48 9.90
CA ALA A 168 5.38 -4.51 8.82
C ALA A 168 5.66 -5.16 7.45
N ARG A 169 6.37 -6.31 7.38
CA ARG A 169 6.73 -6.95 6.11
C ARG A 169 5.75 -8.03 5.69
N LEU A 170 5.31 -8.89 6.62
CA LEU A 170 4.59 -10.12 6.28
C LEU A 170 3.06 -9.98 6.22
N TYR A 171 2.53 -8.77 6.41
CA TYR A 171 1.09 -8.53 6.25
C TYR A 171 0.62 -9.05 4.88
N ASN A 172 -0.43 -9.87 4.88
CA ASN A 172 -0.95 -10.53 3.69
C ASN A 172 0.13 -11.18 2.80
N SER A 173 1.11 -11.85 3.39
CA SER A 173 2.27 -12.44 2.68
C SER A 173 3.20 -11.41 2.03
N GLY A 174 3.23 -10.19 2.53
CA GLY A 174 3.97 -9.06 1.97
C GLY A 174 3.28 -8.36 0.79
N GLN A 175 2.02 -8.68 0.52
CA GLN A 175 1.29 -8.16 -0.65
C GLN A 175 0.43 -6.95 -0.30
N ASP A 176 1.07 -5.90 0.21
CA ASP A 176 0.41 -4.63 0.52
C ASP A 176 1.32 -3.44 0.25
N CYS A 177 0.75 -2.33 -0.22
CA CYS A 177 1.48 -1.09 -0.48
C CYS A 177 2.02 -0.41 0.78
N LEU A 178 1.57 -0.81 1.97
CA LEU A 178 2.07 -0.35 3.27
C LEU A 178 3.19 -1.23 3.83
N CYS A 179 3.49 -2.36 3.19
CA CYS A 179 4.58 -3.23 3.63
C CYS A 179 5.94 -2.53 3.54
N THR A 180 6.81 -2.87 4.48
CA THR A 180 8.20 -2.40 4.49
C THR A 180 9.04 -3.26 3.54
N ASP A 181 9.71 -2.65 2.58
CA ASP A 181 10.59 -3.37 1.64
C ASP A 181 12.06 -3.34 2.06
N ILE A 182 12.46 -2.39 2.91
CA ILE A 182 13.82 -2.29 3.45
C ILE A 182 13.79 -1.90 4.92
N VAL A 183 14.64 -2.57 5.70
CA VAL A 183 14.91 -2.26 7.11
C VAL A 183 16.33 -1.72 7.22
N LEU A 184 16.47 -0.48 7.63
CA LEU A 184 17.74 0.22 7.80
C LEU A 184 18.13 0.12 9.27
N VAL A 185 19.11 -0.73 9.60
CA VAL A 185 19.48 -1.06 10.97
C VAL A 185 20.82 -0.38 11.32
N HIS A 186 20.83 0.35 12.44
CA HIS A 186 22.10 0.91 12.94
C HIS A 186 23.10 -0.21 13.27
N ARG A 187 24.35 -0.03 12.86
CA ARG A 187 25.41 -1.06 12.97
C ARG A 187 25.55 -1.65 14.39
N SER A 188 25.35 -0.85 15.43
CA SER A 188 25.42 -1.34 16.81
C SER A 188 24.41 -2.43 17.15
N LEU A 189 23.28 -2.49 16.43
CA LEU A 189 22.18 -3.44 16.69
C LEU A 189 22.10 -4.59 15.68
N VAL A 190 22.85 -4.53 14.57
CA VAL A 190 22.82 -5.55 13.51
C VAL A 190 23.10 -6.95 14.07
N GLY A 191 24.10 -7.08 14.98
CA GLY A 191 24.48 -8.35 15.60
C GLY A 191 23.39 -8.99 16.46
N GLU A 192 22.36 -8.22 16.85
CA GLU A 192 21.21 -8.72 17.61
C GLU A 192 19.95 -8.83 16.74
N VAL A 193 19.65 -7.83 15.94
CA VAL A 193 18.43 -7.76 15.13
C VAL A 193 18.42 -8.83 14.02
N VAL A 194 19.53 -8.98 13.26
CA VAL A 194 19.57 -9.91 12.13
C VAL A 194 19.41 -11.38 12.56
N PRO A 195 20.12 -11.89 13.60
CA PRO A 195 19.87 -13.24 14.09
C PRO A 195 18.45 -13.45 14.62
N ARG A 196 17.88 -12.48 15.35
CA ARG A 196 16.50 -12.55 15.84
C ARG A 196 15.48 -12.62 14.71
N LEU A 197 15.65 -11.83 13.65
CA LEU A 197 14.82 -11.89 12.46
C LEU A 197 14.93 -13.25 11.75
N ALA A 198 16.15 -13.80 11.63
CA ALA A 198 16.39 -15.11 11.02
C ALA A 198 15.68 -16.24 11.79
N ASP A 199 15.76 -16.21 13.12
CA ASP A 199 15.11 -17.17 14.01
C ASP A 199 13.58 -17.05 13.92
N ALA A 200 13.06 -15.83 14.02
CA ALA A 200 11.63 -15.58 13.93
C ALA A 200 11.03 -15.99 12.59
N LEU A 201 11.73 -15.71 11.47
CA LEU A 201 11.32 -16.15 10.13
C LEU A 201 11.28 -17.69 10.00
N SER A 202 12.13 -18.42 10.76
CA SER A 202 12.09 -19.89 10.75
C SER A 202 10.82 -20.49 11.32
N GLY A 203 10.12 -19.74 12.18
CA GLY A 203 8.84 -20.10 12.77
C GLY A 203 7.62 -19.71 11.94
N ILE A 204 7.81 -18.96 10.85
CA ILE A 204 6.69 -18.48 10.03
C ILE A 204 6.02 -19.64 9.27
N ARG A 205 4.73 -19.80 9.53
CA ARG A 205 3.94 -20.83 8.85
C ARG A 205 3.57 -20.41 7.43
N VAL A 206 4.03 -21.22 6.47
CA VAL A 206 3.65 -21.13 5.05
C VAL A 206 2.54 -22.14 4.78
N GLY A 207 1.41 -21.73 4.18
CA GLY A 207 0.29 -22.66 4.00
C GLY A 207 -0.92 -22.11 3.24
N ASP A 208 -2.08 -22.75 3.45
CA ASP A 208 -3.36 -22.29 2.90
C ASP A 208 -3.77 -20.96 3.56
N ARG A 209 -4.12 -19.97 2.75
CA ARG A 209 -4.51 -18.63 3.23
C ARG A 209 -5.77 -18.61 4.09
N ARG A 210 -6.60 -19.65 4.03
CA ARG A 210 -7.81 -19.82 4.85
C ARG A 210 -7.52 -20.32 6.27
N ASP A 211 -6.33 -20.86 6.49
CA ASP A 211 -5.92 -21.31 7.81
C ASP A 211 -5.48 -20.11 8.65
N PRO A 212 -6.12 -19.86 9.81
CA PRO A 212 -5.78 -18.71 10.67
C PRO A 212 -4.32 -18.66 11.15
N GLY A 213 -3.63 -19.83 11.18
CA GLY A 213 -2.22 -19.90 11.56
C GLY A 213 -1.26 -19.59 10.40
N THR A 214 -1.74 -19.46 9.16
CA THR A 214 -0.91 -19.17 8.01
C THR A 214 -0.56 -17.68 7.94
N ARG A 215 0.72 -17.38 8.04
CA ARG A 215 1.26 -16.02 7.88
C ARG A 215 1.64 -15.71 6.43
N VAL A 216 2.17 -16.70 5.71
CA VAL A 216 2.55 -16.60 4.30
C VAL A 216 1.81 -17.66 3.48
N ALA A 217 1.10 -17.21 2.46
CA ALA A 217 0.33 -18.04 1.54
C ALA A 217 0.82 -17.84 0.10
N PRO A 218 0.41 -18.69 -0.87
CA PRO A 218 0.70 -18.46 -2.28
C PRO A 218 0.33 -17.03 -2.71
N LEU A 219 1.21 -16.36 -3.44
CA LEU A 219 1.01 -14.98 -3.87
C LEU A 219 -0.11 -14.87 -4.92
N VAL A 220 -0.87 -13.79 -4.86
CA VAL A 220 -1.93 -13.48 -5.83
C VAL A 220 -1.36 -12.86 -7.11
N TYR A 221 -0.18 -12.27 -7.01
CA TYR A 221 0.52 -11.61 -8.11
C TYR A 221 1.63 -12.52 -8.67
N PRO A 222 1.44 -13.17 -9.84
CA PRO A 222 2.50 -13.99 -10.45
C PRO A 222 3.78 -13.19 -10.72
N ASP A 223 3.62 -11.94 -11.16
CA ASP A 223 4.75 -11.06 -11.48
C ASP A 223 5.64 -10.85 -10.24
N ALA A 224 5.04 -10.72 -9.02
CA ALA A 224 5.81 -10.60 -7.77
C ALA A 224 6.60 -11.87 -7.42
N VAL A 225 6.18 -13.04 -7.89
CA VAL A 225 6.94 -14.29 -7.74
C VAL A 225 8.18 -14.28 -8.62
N GLU A 226 8.04 -13.83 -9.86
CA GLU A 226 9.13 -13.72 -10.84
C GLU A 226 10.13 -12.64 -10.41
N ASP A 227 9.65 -11.49 -9.97
CA ASP A 227 10.46 -10.38 -9.46
C ASP A 227 11.25 -10.81 -8.21
N ALA A 228 10.60 -11.50 -7.26
CA ALA A 228 11.28 -12.05 -6.08
C ALA A 228 12.34 -13.07 -6.47
N ALA A 229 12.06 -13.98 -7.42
CA ALA A 229 13.02 -14.97 -7.87
C ALA A 229 14.25 -14.32 -8.52
N GLY A 230 14.05 -13.33 -9.38
CA GLY A 230 15.12 -12.56 -10.00
C GLY A 230 16.00 -11.85 -8.98
N PHE A 231 15.36 -11.09 -8.07
CA PHE A 231 16.06 -10.37 -7.02
C PHE A 231 16.86 -11.28 -6.08
N LEU A 232 16.28 -12.39 -5.63
CA LEU A 232 16.93 -13.34 -4.75
C LEU A 232 18.10 -14.06 -5.44
N ALA A 233 18.02 -14.34 -6.74
CA ALA A 233 19.12 -14.91 -7.51
C ALA A 233 20.30 -13.94 -7.62
N GLU A 234 20.03 -12.67 -7.89
CA GLU A 234 21.05 -11.60 -7.98
C GLU A 234 21.74 -11.35 -6.64
N HIS A 235 20.95 -11.35 -5.55
CA HIS A 235 21.44 -11.01 -4.20
C HIS A 235 21.72 -12.25 -3.34
N ARG A 236 21.89 -13.42 -3.94
CA ARG A 236 22.07 -14.71 -3.24
C ARG A 236 23.18 -14.69 -2.19
N ALA A 237 24.26 -13.98 -2.44
CA ALA A 237 25.41 -13.87 -1.52
C ALA A 237 25.05 -13.21 -0.18
N PHE A 238 23.96 -12.43 -0.13
CA PHE A 238 23.48 -11.72 1.05
C PHE A 238 22.33 -12.43 1.76
N THR A 239 21.90 -13.59 1.27
CA THR A 239 20.80 -14.35 1.90
C THR A 239 21.27 -14.96 3.22
N VAL A 240 20.63 -14.56 4.30
CA VAL A 240 20.84 -15.08 5.66
C VAL A 240 19.92 -16.26 5.94
N ARG A 241 18.66 -16.17 5.45
CA ARG A 241 17.62 -17.18 5.67
C ARG A 241 16.67 -17.26 4.49
N GLY A 242 16.13 -18.46 4.20
CA GLY A 242 15.17 -18.66 3.10
C GLY A 242 15.82 -18.64 1.73
N GLY A 243 15.21 -17.96 0.76
CA GLY A 243 15.72 -17.80 -0.60
C GLY A 243 15.11 -18.75 -1.62
N SER A 244 14.17 -19.60 -1.21
CA SER A 244 13.50 -20.56 -2.11
C SER A 244 12.24 -19.95 -2.72
N VAL A 245 12.03 -20.19 -4.02
CA VAL A 245 10.83 -19.77 -4.75
C VAL A 245 10.25 -20.97 -5.50
N ASP A 246 9.00 -21.31 -5.19
CA ASP A 246 8.19 -22.29 -5.93
C ASP A 246 7.26 -21.53 -6.90
N ALA A 247 7.73 -21.28 -8.11
CA ALA A 247 6.99 -20.56 -9.13
C ALA A 247 5.69 -21.28 -9.53
N ALA A 248 5.68 -22.62 -9.53
CA ALA A 248 4.51 -23.40 -9.91
C ALA A 248 3.35 -23.26 -8.88
N ARG A 249 3.70 -23.09 -7.61
CA ARG A 249 2.74 -22.91 -6.51
C ARG A 249 2.56 -21.44 -6.12
N HIS A 250 3.27 -20.52 -6.76
CA HIS A 250 3.34 -19.10 -6.42
C HIS A 250 3.75 -18.85 -4.96
N VAL A 251 4.67 -19.63 -4.43
CA VAL A 251 5.15 -19.51 -3.05
C VAL A 251 6.56 -18.96 -3.06
N VAL A 252 6.75 -17.87 -2.33
CA VAL A 252 8.08 -17.35 -1.96
C VAL A 252 8.29 -17.67 -0.50
N GLU A 253 9.38 -18.33 -0.17
CA GLU A 253 9.75 -18.62 1.22
C GLU A 253 10.03 -17.32 1.95
N PRO A 254 9.59 -17.16 3.23
CA PRO A 254 10.00 -16.03 4.06
C PRO A 254 11.53 -15.91 4.07
N THR A 255 12.03 -14.80 3.51
CA THR A 255 13.46 -14.67 3.21
C THR A 255 14.03 -13.42 3.87
N LEU A 256 15.22 -13.56 4.45
CA LEU A 256 16.01 -12.47 5.01
C LEU A 256 17.30 -12.30 4.21
N LEU A 257 17.52 -11.08 3.71
CA LEU A 257 18.80 -10.63 3.18
C LEU A 257 19.42 -9.62 4.14
N HIS A 258 20.75 -9.63 4.22
CA HIS A 258 21.53 -8.64 4.97
C HIS A 258 22.65 -8.10 4.08
N LEU A 259 22.57 -6.82 3.77
CA LEU A 259 23.52 -6.12 2.91
C LEU A 259 24.33 -5.10 3.73
N PRO A 260 25.61 -4.89 3.40
CA PRO A 260 26.34 -3.72 3.86
C PRO A 260 25.73 -2.46 3.24
N TRP A 261 26.03 -1.30 3.83
CA TRP A 261 25.55 -0.03 3.28
C TRP A 261 25.99 0.19 1.83
N GLN A 262 25.04 0.61 1.00
CA GLN A 262 25.26 0.95 -0.40
C GLN A 262 24.39 2.16 -0.77
N ASP A 263 25.00 3.30 -1.03
CA ASP A 263 24.29 4.56 -1.30
C ASP A 263 23.34 4.47 -2.50
N ALA A 264 23.71 3.69 -3.51
CA ALA A 264 22.92 3.52 -4.74
C ALA A 264 21.98 2.31 -4.72
N PHE A 265 21.89 1.58 -3.60
CA PHE A 265 20.98 0.45 -3.51
C PHE A 265 19.60 0.91 -3.09
N HIS A 266 18.65 0.77 -3.97
CA HIS A 266 17.23 1.06 -3.77
C HIS A 266 16.42 -0.19 -4.11
N PRO A 267 15.93 -0.94 -3.10
CA PRO A 267 15.18 -2.17 -3.36
C PRO A 267 13.90 -1.86 -4.13
N PRO A 268 13.43 -2.81 -4.95
CA PRO A 268 12.10 -2.72 -5.52
C PRO A 268 11.04 -2.86 -4.43
N GLU A 269 9.80 -2.58 -4.78
CA GLU A 269 8.66 -3.00 -3.99
C GLU A 269 8.42 -4.49 -4.24
N PHE A 270 8.58 -5.30 -3.20
CA PHE A 270 8.64 -6.75 -3.39
C PHE A 270 7.28 -7.42 -3.61
N PHE A 271 6.22 -6.94 -2.97
CA PHE A 271 4.93 -7.66 -2.90
C PHE A 271 5.06 -9.16 -2.59
N SER A 272 6.05 -9.51 -1.77
CA SER A 272 6.42 -10.87 -1.40
C SER A 272 7.07 -10.89 -0.01
N PRO A 273 7.18 -12.04 0.68
CA PRO A 273 7.71 -12.13 2.05
C PRO A 273 9.26 -12.02 2.09
N VAL A 274 9.82 -11.05 1.42
CA VAL A 274 11.27 -10.78 1.41
C VAL A 274 11.57 -9.61 2.34
N VAL A 275 12.37 -9.85 3.38
CA VAL A 275 12.90 -8.85 4.32
C VAL A 275 14.31 -8.49 3.85
N CYS A 276 14.52 -7.24 3.45
CA CYS A 276 15.83 -6.74 3.08
C CYS A 276 16.35 -5.85 4.21
N VAL A 277 17.47 -6.23 4.84
CA VAL A 277 18.15 -5.43 5.86
C VAL A 277 19.40 -4.81 5.26
N MET A 278 19.59 -3.52 5.46
CA MET A 278 20.84 -2.81 5.15
C MET A 278 21.34 -2.11 6.42
N GLU A 279 22.63 -2.29 6.74
CA GLU A 279 23.23 -1.67 7.92
C GLU A 279 23.69 -0.24 7.63
N TYR A 280 23.55 0.68 8.60
CA TYR A 280 24.06 2.04 8.51
C TYR A 280 24.84 2.43 9.78
N ASP A 281 25.73 3.40 9.68
CA ASP A 281 26.56 3.92 10.79
C ASP A 281 26.18 5.33 11.23
N ASP A 282 25.76 6.15 10.29
CA ASP A 282 25.62 7.60 10.46
C ASP A 282 24.22 8.04 9.98
N PRO A 283 23.46 8.79 10.81
CA PRO A 283 22.19 9.37 10.40
C PRO A 283 22.25 10.21 9.12
N GLY A 284 23.43 10.77 8.80
CA GLY A 284 23.67 11.46 7.53
C GLY A 284 23.54 10.54 6.31
N GLN A 285 23.93 9.27 6.42
CA GLN A 285 23.71 8.26 5.39
C GLN A 285 22.20 8.07 5.14
N LEU A 286 21.41 7.89 6.22
CA LEU A 286 19.96 7.77 6.14
C LEU A 286 19.32 9.00 5.48
N THR A 287 19.72 10.19 5.91
CA THR A 287 19.19 11.44 5.35
C THR A 287 19.50 11.54 3.87
N SER A 288 20.72 11.26 3.45
CA SER A 288 21.15 11.30 2.05
C SER A 288 20.38 10.29 1.20
N TRP A 289 20.22 9.07 1.72
CA TRP A 289 19.50 8.00 1.03
C TRP A 289 18.00 8.32 0.90
N LEU A 290 17.33 8.70 2.00
CA LEU A 290 15.89 9.03 2.04
C LEU A 290 15.54 10.29 1.23
N THR A 291 16.52 11.16 0.96
CA THR A 291 16.37 12.38 0.14
C THR A 291 16.97 12.25 -1.25
N SER A 292 17.45 11.06 -1.62
CA SER A 292 17.93 10.79 -2.98
C SER A 292 16.81 11.01 -4.01
N PRO A 293 17.12 11.27 -5.29
CA PRO A 293 16.12 11.41 -6.33
C PRO A 293 15.17 10.21 -6.43
N GLU A 294 15.70 8.99 -6.25
CA GLU A 294 14.94 7.74 -6.30
C GLU A 294 13.91 7.69 -5.17
N GLU A 295 14.33 7.88 -3.91
CA GLU A 295 13.43 7.84 -2.75
C GLU A 295 12.47 9.04 -2.73
N THR A 296 12.90 10.19 -3.20
CA THR A 296 12.04 11.39 -3.30
C THR A 296 10.92 11.18 -4.32
N ALA A 297 11.18 10.45 -5.40
CA ALA A 297 10.15 10.15 -6.40
C ALA A 297 9.06 9.22 -5.85
N ARG A 298 9.39 8.26 -4.97
CA ARG A 298 8.52 7.22 -4.45
C ARG A 298 8.23 7.30 -2.95
N GLY A 299 8.60 8.40 -2.29
CA GLY A 299 8.45 8.58 -0.85
C GLY A 299 6.99 8.58 -0.42
N MET A 300 6.64 7.62 0.44
CA MET A 300 5.32 7.40 0.98
C MET A 300 5.34 7.51 2.50
N TYR A 301 5.91 6.54 3.19
CA TYR A 301 6.14 6.55 4.62
C TYR A 301 7.57 6.15 4.94
N VAL A 302 8.06 6.59 6.10
CA VAL A 302 9.24 6.05 6.76
C VAL A 302 8.89 5.78 8.22
N GLN A 303 9.17 4.57 8.68
CA GLN A 303 8.91 4.12 10.04
C GLN A 303 10.18 4.26 10.84
N VAL A 304 10.15 4.90 11.99
CA VAL A 304 11.36 5.24 12.76
C VAL A 304 11.24 4.72 14.19
N PHE A 305 12.16 3.85 14.57
CA PHE A 305 12.27 3.27 15.90
C PHE A 305 13.64 3.57 16.47
N GLY A 306 13.68 4.27 17.61
CA GLY A 306 14.90 4.54 18.36
C GLY A 306 16.01 5.31 17.59
N GLU A 307 15.64 6.16 16.60
CA GLU A 307 16.61 7.01 15.89
C GLU A 307 16.46 8.47 16.33
N PRO A 308 17.31 8.94 17.26
CA PRO A 308 17.17 10.29 17.83
C PRO A 308 17.38 11.41 16.81
N ALA A 309 18.12 11.18 15.73
CA ALA A 309 18.32 12.18 14.67
C ALA A 309 17.03 12.57 13.96
N PHE A 310 16.02 11.69 13.99
CA PHE A 310 14.70 11.95 13.38
C PHE A 310 13.62 12.26 14.41
N ALA A 311 13.96 12.42 15.68
CA ALA A 311 13.00 12.72 16.74
C ALA A 311 12.16 13.96 16.39
N GLY A 312 10.83 13.80 16.40
CA GLY A 312 9.88 14.88 16.12
C GLY A 312 9.77 15.30 14.65
N ALA A 313 10.49 14.67 13.73
CA ALA A 313 10.35 14.94 12.31
C ALA A 313 8.99 14.46 11.80
N ALA A 314 8.20 15.35 11.21
CA ALA A 314 6.93 14.98 10.59
C ALA A 314 7.13 14.37 9.18
N ARG A 315 8.26 14.67 8.55
CA ARG A 315 8.60 14.27 7.19
C ARG A 315 10.10 14.24 6.98
N ILE A 316 10.58 13.27 6.17
CA ILE A 316 11.94 13.21 5.67
C ILE A 316 11.84 13.08 4.14
N GLY A 317 12.44 14.03 3.41
CA GLY A 317 12.24 14.12 1.96
C GLY A 317 10.75 14.24 1.61
N THR A 318 10.23 13.29 0.86
CA THR A 318 8.83 13.17 0.49
C THR A 318 8.05 12.15 1.32
N SER A 319 8.69 11.42 2.23
CA SER A 319 8.08 10.42 3.09
C SER A 319 7.53 11.02 4.38
N VAL A 320 6.33 10.63 4.78
CA VAL A 320 5.72 10.95 6.09
C VAL A 320 6.32 10.03 7.15
N VAL A 321 6.70 10.58 8.31
CA VAL A 321 7.33 9.82 9.40
C VAL A 321 6.28 9.19 10.31
N CYS A 322 6.43 7.88 10.55
CA CYS A 322 5.70 7.13 11.56
C CYS A 322 6.64 6.83 12.72
N HIS A 323 6.52 7.58 13.83
CA HIS A 323 7.37 7.37 15.02
C HIS A 323 6.84 6.23 15.87
N GLU A 324 7.72 5.27 16.24
CA GLU A 324 7.45 4.14 17.13
C GLU A 324 6.18 3.34 16.77
N ARG A 325 5.85 3.30 15.48
CA ARG A 325 4.71 2.56 14.93
C ARG A 325 4.91 2.21 13.47
N ILE A 326 4.30 1.11 13.05
CA ILE A 326 4.30 0.71 11.65
C ILE A 326 3.26 1.47 10.83
N THR A 327 3.40 1.43 9.52
CA THR A 327 2.47 2.06 8.56
C THR A 327 1.03 1.62 8.76
N PHE A 328 0.82 0.33 9.05
CA PHE A 328 -0.50 -0.26 9.29
C PHE A 328 -1.21 0.32 10.53
N ASP A 329 -0.47 0.72 11.56
CA ASP A 329 -1.01 1.37 12.76
C ASP A 329 -1.24 2.87 12.55
N ALA A 330 -0.50 3.46 11.63
CA ALA A 330 -0.59 4.88 11.30
C ALA A 330 -1.73 5.20 10.33
N GLU A 331 -2.13 4.22 9.52
CA GLU A 331 -3.14 4.36 8.49
C GLU A 331 -4.54 4.56 9.08
N ASP A 332 -5.27 5.52 8.50
CA ASP A 332 -6.66 5.86 8.83
C ASP A 332 -7.41 6.20 7.54
N GLY A 333 -8.34 5.33 7.15
CA GLY A 333 -9.10 5.48 5.90
C GLY A 333 -9.91 6.76 5.74
N ASN A 334 -10.09 7.52 6.81
CA ASN A 334 -10.76 8.82 6.78
C ASN A 334 -9.77 10.01 6.85
N ARG A 335 -8.48 9.75 6.61
CA ARG A 335 -7.42 10.76 6.55
C ARG A 335 -6.63 10.66 5.24
N PRO A 336 -5.91 11.72 4.85
CA PRO A 336 -5.04 11.66 3.68
C PRO A 336 -4.01 10.53 3.80
N PHE A 337 -3.95 9.69 2.77
CA PHE A 337 -3.09 8.51 2.66
C PHE A 337 -1.83 8.82 1.86
N GLY A 338 -0.69 8.32 2.30
CA GLY A 338 0.57 8.35 1.58
C GLY A 338 1.47 9.54 1.93
N GLY A 339 2.51 9.71 1.14
CA GLY A 339 3.50 10.77 1.24
C GLY A 339 3.40 11.78 0.10
N TYR A 340 4.51 12.45 -0.17
CA TYR A 340 4.62 13.50 -1.18
C TYR A 340 5.37 13.05 -2.42
N GLY A 341 5.82 11.80 -2.49
CA GLY A 341 6.46 11.22 -3.67
C GLY A 341 5.45 11.08 -4.81
N PRO A 342 5.70 11.67 -6.00
CA PRO A 342 4.71 11.67 -7.08
C PRO A 342 4.40 10.28 -7.64
N ARG A 343 5.29 9.29 -7.44
CA ARG A 343 5.04 7.88 -7.80
C ARG A 343 4.27 7.13 -6.72
N ALA A 344 4.38 7.55 -5.44
CA ALA A 344 3.64 6.97 -4.32
C ALA A 344 2.18 7.41 -4.27
N GLY A 345 1.92 8.68 -4.60
CA GLY A 345 0.57 9.21 -4.67
C GLY A 345 0.53 10.56 -5.37
N SER A 346 -0.40 10.74 -6.28
CA SER A 346 -0.56 12.02 -6.96
C SER A 346 -2.02 12.34 -7.27
N VAL A 347 -2.32 13.63 -7.24
CA VAL A 347 -3.57 14.18 -7.76
C VAL A 347 -3.28 14.97 -9.02
N ARG A 348 -4.02 14.70 -10.09
CA ARG A 348 -3.98 15.47 -11.33
C ARG A 348 -5.24 16.31 -11.46
N ARG A 349 -5.04 17.62 -11.72
CA ARG A 349 -6.09 18.59 -12.02
C ARG A 349 -5.63 19.49 -13.16
N ARG A 350 -6.50 19.77 -14.12
CA ARG A 350 -6.20 20.65 -15.25
C ARG A 350 -4.83 20.36 -15.87
N GLY A 351 -4.57 19.10 -16.14
CA GLY A 351 -3.31 18.64 -16.73
C GLY A 351 -2.09 18.59 -15.78
N THR A 352 -2.17 19.21 -14.59
CA THR A 352 -1.04 19.26 -13.64
C THR A 352 -1.16 18.15 -12.58
N ALA A 353 -0.11 17.33 -12.45
CA ALA A 353 0.01 16.31 -11.39
C ALA A 353 0.83 16.85 -10.21
N THR A 354 0.39 16.57 -9.00
CA THR A 354 1.06 16.96 -7.75
C THR A 354 1.12 15.77 -6.79
N GLY A 355 2.33 15.41 -6.33
CA GLY A 355 2.54 14.39 -5.31
C GLY A 355 2.16 14.92 -3.93
N ARG A 356 1.25 14.25 -3.24
CA ARG A 356 0.81 14.57 -1.87
C ARG A 356 -0.03 13.46 -1.26
N PRO A 357 -0.19 13.43 0.07
CA PRO A 357 -1.18 12.55 0.70
C PRO A 357 -2.59 12.80 0.16
N LEU A 358 -3.33 11.73 -0.13
CA LEU A 358 -4.58 11.76 -0.87
C LEU A 358 -5.77 11.31 -0.03
N LEU A 359 -6.87 12.06 -0.10
CA LEU A 359 -8.19 11.66 0.38
C LEU A 359 -9.24 12.19 -0.61
N LEU A 360 -10.02 11.30 -1.21
CA LEU A 360 -10.91 11.66 -2.31
C LEU A 360 -11.93 12.77 -1.91
N SER A 361 -12.49 12.70 -0.70
CA SER A 361 -13.44 13.69 -0.22
C SER A 361 -12.81 15.09 -0.08
N ALA A 362 -11.54 15.17 0.35
CA ALA A 362 -10.80 16.42 0.42
C ALA A 362 -10.51 16.98 -0.97
N GLU A 363 -10.16 16.10 -1.90
CA GLU A 363 -9.89 16.49 -3.28
C GLU A 363 -11.18 16.91 -4.02
N ALA A 364 -12.31 16.30 -3.76
CA ALA A 364 -13.59 16.68 -4.32
C ALA A 364 -14.08 18.06 -3.83
N GLY A 365 -13.71 18.47 -2.60
CA GLY A 365 -14.09 19.77 -2.03
C GLY A 365 -13.29 20.97 -2.53
N THR A 366 -12.20 20.78 -3.28
CA THR A 366 -11.35 21.88 -3.79
C THR A 366 -11.72 22.35 -5.21
N ARG A 367 -12.90 21.98 -5.72
CA ARG A 367 -13.36 22.41 -7.07
C ARG A 367 -13.76 23.90 -7.14
N THR A 368 -14.01 24.53 -6.02
CA THR A 368 -14.44 25.93 -5.93
C THR A 368 -13.29 26.88 -5.60
N GLY A 369 -12.28 26.96 -6.46
CA GLY A 369 -11.35 28.10 -6.49
C GLY A 369 -11.32 28.69 -7.90
N PRO A 370 -11.32 30.02 -8.05
CA PRO A 370 -11.36 30.66 -9.36
C PRO A 370 -10.15 30.30 -10.22
#